data_7937fdc0054010d72374e51b5abded41
#
_entry.id   7937fdc0054010d72374e51b5abded41
#
_cell.length_a   1.000
_cell.length_b   1.000
_cell.length_c   1.000
_cell.angle_alpha   90.00
_cell.angle_beta   90.00
_cell.angle_gamma   90.00
#
_symmetry.space_group_name_H-M   'P 1'
#
loop_
_entity.id
_entity.type
_entity.pdbx_description
1 polymer ?
#
loop_
_entity_poly.entity_id
_entity_poly.type
_entity_poly.pdbx_seq_one_letter_code
_entity_poly.pdbx_strand_id
1 'polypeptide(L)'
;MKKILLSLTVVLTMISCSNNDEALDIKQDQDLLTKKEINSKIKESLQKTGDFKWMSQDAHTIWSAVNHGENILTIGYGTSKNNYARSEESTNIKDELIALVKSFESTSAKGETELYVNENINVLDIKVTNKETINVLLKDSRVRYIEPGGYSFLESTAQAKSSSSGSSGCGYGTATLSTNDYRTVAPGAKLPWSFDAHNISQAWNYSTGSGITVAVVDSGLSPEQKWMNQYFNDGYSSGRTVQKYGTFVDSWWAWSNNYDGVNDKCGHGTKMAAVATAPRNNDNLPVGVAYNANLVTYRAVENVVIDDYHEKRGIVEALTALANRSDVKVISMSLGSPFSIGNVSDAVKYAHSKGKMILAAGGTSTSFTTWYGVIFPASMSETVAVTGVKEGQYSKCDVCHTGSQIDFTVQMQRTNGTDNKIPVLSYYDGQANYVGGSSVATATTAGIAALVWAKHPSWSREQVLQKMKESADFYPNKHSEFGYGNIDALKAVQ
;
A
#
# COMPACT_ATOMS: atom_id res chain seq x y z
N MET A 1 -64.26 48.46 -16.70
CA MET A 1 -63.70 48.18 -18.04
C MET A 1 -62.96 46.85 -17.96
N LYS A 2 -63.59 45.79 -18.44
CA LYS A 2 -63.06 44.43 -18.42
C LYS A 2 -62.19 44.20 -19.68
N LYS A 3 -60.97 43.82 -19.55
CA LYS A 3 -60.11 43.33 -20.67
C LYS A 3 -60.13 41.80 -20.66
N ILE A 4 -60.68 41.28 -21.76
CA ILE A 4 -60.71 39.84 -22.08
C ILE A 4 -59.39 39.48 -22.72
N LEU A 5 -58.72 38.47 -22.17
CA LEU A 5 -57.47 37.88 -22.76
C LEU A 5 -57.87 36.63 -23.54
N LEU A 6 -57.58 36.62 -24.81
CA LEU A 6 -57.88 35.51 -25.72
C LEU A 6 -56.67 34.57 -25.75
N SER A 7 -56.84 33.32 -25.27
CA SER A 7 -55.81 32.24 -25.35
C SER A 7 -55.92 31.56 -26.71
N LEU A 8 -54.84 31.60 -27.46
CA LEU A 8 -54.69 30.87 -28.72
C LEU A 8 -53.99 29.53 -28.45
N THR A 9 -54.76 28.43 -28.55
CA THR A 9 -54.20 27.06 -28.39
C THR A 9 -53.75 26.57 -29.78
N VAL A 10 -52.45 26.39 -29.93
CA VAL A 10 -51.88 25.77 -31.14
C VAL A 10 -51.71 24.26 -30.84
N VAL A 11 -52.49 23.46 -31.60
CA VAL A 11 -52.32 21.98 -31.59
C VAL A 11 -51.27 21.63 -32.63
N LEU A 12 -50.11 21.14 -32.18
CA LEU A 12 -49.09 20.54 -33.04
C LEU A 12 -49.35 19.02 -33.10
N THR A 13 -49.75 18.54 -34.27
CA THR A 13 -49.77 17.08 -34.57
C THR A 13 -48.35 16.61 -34.90
N MET A 14 -47.78 15.81 -34.00
CA MET A 14 -46.52 15.09 -34.26
C MET A 14 -46.81 13.82 -35.07
N ILE A 15 -46.27 13.74 -36.27
CA ILE A 15 -46.21 12.50 -37.05
C ILE A 15 -44.98 11.74 -36.56
N SER A 16 -45.22 10.59 -35.88
CA SER A 16 -44.16 9.67 -35.48
C SER A 16 -43.80 8.78 -36.66
N CYS A 17 -42.58 8.93 -37.20
CA CYS A 17 -41.96 7.88 -37.99
C CYS A 17 -41.20 6.96 -37.04
N SER A 18 -41.61 5.73 -36.97
CA SER A 18 -40.91 4.68 -36.24
C SER A 18 -39.70 4.19 -37.06
N ASN A 19 -38.49 4.51 -36.63
CA ASN A 19 -37.30 3.81 -37.06
C ASN A 19 -36.98 2.67 -36.08
N ASN A 20 -36.91 1.45 -36.61
CA ASN A 20 -36.66 0.21 -35.91
C ASN A 20 -35.16 -0.06 -35.61
N ASP A 21 -34.40 0.95 -35.22
CA ASP A 21 -32.96 0.77 -34.96
C ASP A 21 -32.54 0.92 -33.50
N GLU A 22 -33.48 1.07 -32.53
CA GLU A 22 -33.13 1.23 -31.11
C GLU A 22 -33.12 -0.07 -30.28
N ALA A 23 -33.26 -1.25 -30.90
CA ALA A 23 -33.46 -2.49 -30.13
C ALA A 23 -32.16 -3.25 -29.78
N LEU A 24 -30.97 -2.76 -30.16
CA LEU A 24 -29.71 -3.49 -29.94
C LEU A 24 -28.88 -2.96 -28.74
N ASP A 25 -29.04 -1.73 -28.31
CA ASP A 25 -28.22 -1.17 -27.20
C ASP A 25 -28.83 -1.38 -25.82
N ILE A 26 -30.13 -1.60 -25.71
CA ILE A 26 -30.81 -1.73 -24.39
C ILE A 26 -30.65 -3.11 -23.75
N LYS A 27 -30.29 -4.15 -24.52
CA LYS A 27 -30.15 -5.53 -24.02
C LYS A 27 -28.82 -5.80 -23.32
N GLN A 28 -27.78 -5.00 -23.58
CA GLN A 28 -26.45 -5.23 -23.02
C GLN A 28 -26.31 -4.72 -21.57
N ASP A 29 -27.07 -3.69 -21.20
CA ASP A 29 -27.02 -3.05 -19.88
C ASP A 29 -27.83 -3.82 -18.80
N GLN A 30 -28.79 -4.66 -19.22
CA GLN A 30 -29.64 -5.44 -18.30
C GLN A 30 -29.00 -6.75 -17.80
N ASP A 31 -27.80 -7.12 -18.28
CA ASP A 31 -27.14 -8.39 -17.96
C ASP A 31 -25.89 -8.24 -17.07
N LEU A 32 -25.56 -7.04 -16.60
CA LEU A 32 -24.43 -6.79 -15.70
C LEU A 32 -24.73 -7.30 -14.28
N LEU A 33 -23.79 -8.02 -13.68
CA LEU A 33 -23.82 -8.28 -12.24
C LEU A 33 -23.73 -6.96 -11.47
N THR A 34 -24.51 -6.84 -10.42
CA THR A 34 -24.43 -5.69 -9.49
C THR A 34 -23.13 -5.76 -8.66
N LYS A 35 -22.64 -4.63 -8.18
CA LYS A 35 -21.51 -4.59 -7.23
C LYS A 35 -21.75 -5.51 -6.03
N LYS A 36 -22.98 -5.61 -5.53
CA LYS A 36 -23.36 -6.49 -4.41
C LYS A 36 -23.12 -7.96 -4.73
N GLU A 37 -23.50 -8.42 -5.93
CA GLU A 37 -23.29 -9.81 -6.36
C GLU A 37 -21.81 -10.12 -6.55
N ILE A 38 -21.05 -9.22 -7.18
CA ILE A 38 -19.60 -9.35 -7.33
C ILE A 38 -18.92 -9.40 -5.96
N ASN A 39 -19.26 -8.45 -5.06
CA ASN A 39 -18.71 -8.40 -3.71
C ASN A 39 -19.06 -9.65 -2.88
N SER A 40 -20.22 -10.28 -3.12
CA SER A 40 -20.60 -11.54 -2.47
C SER A 40 -19.68 -12.69 -2.92
N LYS A 41 -19.37 -12.77 -4.22
CA LYS A 41 -18.42 -13.77 -4.77
C LYS A 41 -17.01 -13.58 -4.18
N ILE A 42 -16.55 -12.31 -4.07
CA ILE A 42 -15.26 -11.98 -3.45
C ILE A 42 -15.23 -12.44 -2.00
N LYS A 43 -16.25 -12.05 -1.20
CA LYS A 43 -16.35 -12.42 0.22
C LYS A 43 -16.41 -13.92 0.44
N GLU A 44 -17.18 -14.65 -0.38
CA GLU A 44 -17.24 -16.11 -0.31
C GLU A 44 -15.88 -16.76 -0.60
N SER A 45 -15.15 -16.31 -1.63
CA SER A 45 -13.81 -16.80 -1.92
C SER A 45 -12.85 -16.55 -0.76
N LEU A 46 -12.83 -15.32 -0.22
CA LEU A 46 -11.98 -14.93 0.92
C LEU A 46 -12.27 -15.79 2.16
N GLN A 47 -13.54 -16.06 2.47
CA GLN A 47 -13.93 -16.93 3.58
C GLN A 47 -13.50 -18.38 3.38
N LYS A 48 -13.54 -18.86 2.13
CA LYS A 48 -13.26 -20.26 1.79
C LYS A 48 -11.77 -20.57 1.63
N THR A 49 -11.01 -19.65 1.03
CA THR A 49 -9.62 -19.87 0.61
C THR A 49 -8.60 -18.89 1.21
N GLY A 50 -9.08 -17.81 1.82
CA GLY A 50 -8.21 -16.72 2.33
C GLY A 50 -7.70 -15.78 1.23
N ASP A 51 -8.07 -15.98 -0.05
CA ASP A 51 -7.66 -15.13 -1.17
C ASP A 51 -8.77 -15.08 -2.23
N PHE A 52 -8.67 -14.10 -3.14
CA PHE A 52 -9.53 -13.99 -4.31
C PHE A 52 -8.68 -13.68 -5.55
N LYS A 53 -8.98 -14.35 -6.65
CA LYS A 53 -8.29 -14.16 -7.94
C LYS A 53 -9.28 -13.94 -9.06
N TRP A 54 -9.15 -12.84 -9.77
CA TRP A 54 -9.98 -12.52 -10.92
C TRP A 54 -9.89 -13.59 -12.02
N MET A 55 -8.68 -14.12 -12.26
CA MET A 55 -8.46 -15.19 -13.24
C MET A 55 -9.21 -16.51 -12.96
N SER A 56 -9.74 -16.69 -11.76
CA SER A 56 -10.59 -17.83 -11.41
C SER A 56 -12.08 -17.57 -11.65
N GLN A 57 -12.45 -16.37 -12.07
CA GLN A 57 -13.82 -15.98 -12.34
C GLN A 57 -14.17 -16.17 -13.83
N ASP A 58 -15.45 -16.30 -14.11
CA ASP A 58 -15.97 -16.31 -15.48
C ASP A 58 -15.87 -14.92 -16.12
N ALA A 59 -15.87 -14.90 -17.48
CA ALA A 59 -15.74 -13.66 -18.24
C ALA A 59 -16.85 -12.65 -17.96
N HIS A 60 -18.06 -13.11 -17.61
CA HIS A 60 -19.19 -12.23 -17.31
C HIS A 60 -18.96 -11.49 -15.98
N THR A 61 -18.45 -12.19 -14.95
CA THR A 61 -18.10 -11.59 -13.67
C THR A 61 -16.99 -10.55 -13.84
N ILE A 62 -15.93 -10.86 -14.60
CA ILE A 62 -14.82 -9.92 -14.86
C ILE A 62 -15.32 -8.71 -15.65
N TRP A 63 -16.07 -8.93 -16.73
CA TRP A 63 -16.63 -7.86 -17.55
C TRP A 63 -17.56 -6.93 -16.77
N SER A 64 -18.44 -7.50 -15.92
CA SER A 64 -19.30 -6.72 -15.05
C SER A 64 -18.49 -5.85 -14.09
N ALA A 65 -17.42 -6.38 -13.50
CA ALA A 65 -16.54 -5.61 -12.63
C ALA A 65 -15.76 -4.52 -13.38
N VAL A 66 -15.30 -4.80 -14.61
CA VAL A 66 -14.66 -3.80 -15.48
C VAL A 66 -15.60 -2.63 -15.77
N ASN A 67 -16.87 -2.91 -16.09
CA ASN A 67 -17.88 -1.86 -16.31
C ASN A 67 -18.13 -1.01 -15.05
N HIS A 68 -18.14 -1.61 -13.87
CA HIS A 68 -18.25 -0.84 -12.61
C HIS A 68 -16.98 -0.07 -12.25
N GLY A 69 -15.85 -0.34 -12.91
CA GLY A 69 -14.53 0.26 -12.69
C GLY A 69 -14.05 1.09 -13.90
N GLU A 70 -14.88 1.96 -14.46
CA GLU A 70 -14.54 2.88 -15.56
C GLU A 70 -14.03 2.21 -16.84
N ASN A 71 -14.40 0.94 -17.04
CA ASN A 71 -13.96 0.10 -18.16
C ASN A 71 -12.44 -0.13 -18.22
N ILE A 72 -11.75 -0.06 -17.07
CA ILE A 72 -10.31 -0.31 -16.99
C ILE A 72 -10.04 -1.78 -16.78
N LEU A 73 -9.24 -2.37 -17.68
CA LEU A 73 -8.68 -3.69 -17.54
C LEU A 73 -7.17 -3.62 -17.37
N THR A 74 -6.65 -4.13 -16.26
CA THR A 74 -5.23 -4.33 -16.04
C THR A 74 -4.84 -5.71 -16.55
N ILE A 75 -3.80 -5.78 -17.40
CA ILE A 75 -3.28 -7.01 -17.99
C ILE A 75 -1.83 -7.18 -17.59
N GLY A 76 -1.53 -8.30 -16.92
CA GLY A 76 -0.17 -8.81 -16.80
C GLY A 76 0.11 -9.75 -17.96
N TYR A 77 1.21 -9.55 -18.68
CA TYR A 77 1.55 -10.32 -19.88
C TYR A 77 2.97 -10.88 -19.83
N GLY A 78 3.30 -11.81 -20.76
CA GLY A 78 4.62 -12.39 -20.87
C GLY A 78 4.62 -13.84 -21.35
N THR A 79 5.77 -14.44 -21.56
CA THR A 79 5.96 -15.81 -22.08
C THR A 79 5.75 -16.90 -21.02
N SER A 80 5.75 -16.54 -19.74
CA SER A 80 5.54 -17.46 -18.63
C SER A 80 5.00 -16.73 -17.40
N LYS A 81 4.51 -17.47 -16.41
CA LYS A 81 3.98 -16.91 -15.15
C LYS A 81 5.00 -16.03 -14.39
N ASN A 82 6.30 -16.30 -14.55
CA ASN A 82 7.38 -15.57 -13.88
C ASN A 82 8.01 -14.47 -14.76
N ASN A 83 7.53 -14.28 -15.98
CA ASN A 83 8.00 -13.22 -16.87
C ASN A 83 7.29 -11.90 -16.55
N TYR A 84 7.60 -11.31 -15.38
CA TYR A 84 7.05 -10.04 -14.94
C TYR A 84 7.91 -8.83 -15.29
N ALA A 85 9.24 -9.01 -15.44
CA ALA A 85 10.15 -7.95 -15.84
C ALA A 85 10.12 -7.71 -17.35
N ARG A 86 10.19 -6.43 -17.75
CA ARG A 86 10.15 -6.04 -19.15
C ARG A 86 11.39 -6.48 -19.92
N SER A 87 11.19 -6.91 -21.15
CA SER A 87 12.22 -7.31 -22.11
C SER A 87 11.80 -6.91 -23.52
N GLU A 88 12.70 -7.03 -24.51
CA GLU A 88 12.37 -6.78 -25.91
C GLU A 88 11.26 -7.73 -26.41
N GLU A 89 11.36 -9.01 -26.08
CA GLU A 89 10.33 -10.02 -26.40
C GLU A 89 8.97 -9.66 -25.84
N SER A 90 8.90 -9.22 -24.58
CA SER A 90 7.65 -8.84 -23.95
C SER A 90 7.04 -7.55 -24.53
N THR A 91 7.87 -6.68 -25.14
CA THR A 91 7.37 -5.48 -25.84
C THR A 91 6.57 -5.87 -27.08
N ASN A 92 7.02 -6.86 -27.85
CA ASN A 92 6.28 -7.38 -29.00
C ASN A 92 4.94 -8.01 -28.56
N ILE A 93 4.95 -8.79 -27.46
CA ILE A 93 3.73 -9.37 -26.90
C ILE A 93 2.73 -8.26 -26.51
N LYS A 94 3.19 -7.18 -25.90
CA LYS A 94 2.35 -6.03 -25.56
C LYS A 94 1.64 -5.47 -26.80
N ASP A 95 2.40 -5.21 -27.88
CA ASP A 95 1.86 -4.59 -29.08
C ASP A 95 0.85 -5.52 -29.80
N GLU A 96 1.10 -6.82 -29.79
CA GLU A 96 0.18 -7.82 -30.30
C GLU A 96 -1.12 -7.91 -29.47
N LEU A 97 -1.03 -7.85 -28.14
CA LEU A 97 -2.21 -7.84 -27.26
C LEU A 97 -3.03 -6.56 -27.44
N ILE A 98 -2.39 -5.39 -27.59
CA ILE A 98 -3.09 -4.15 -27.88
C ILE A 98 -3.83 -4.25 -29.25
N ALA A 99 -3.18 -4.81 -30.27
CA ALA A 99 -3.80 -5.02 -31.57
C ALA A 99 -4.99 -6.00 -31.49
N LEU A 100 -4.85 -7.08 -30.71
CA LEU A 100 -5.94 -8.03 -30.46
C LEU A 100 -7.14 -7.32 -29.80
N VAL A 101 -6.92 -6.56 -28.73
CA VAL A 101 -7.99 -5.82 -28.05
C VAL A 101 -8.68 -4.85 -29.01
N LYS A 102 -7.91 -4.06 -29.76
CA LYS A 102 -8.46 -3.11 -30.75
C LYS A 102 -9.33 -3.78 -31.82
N SER A 103 -9.11 -5.06 -32.13
CA SER A 103 -9.92 -5.80 -33.11
C SER A 103 -11.32 -6.16 -32.59
N PHE A 104 -11.53 -6.19 -31.28
CA PHE A 104 -12.81 -6.50 -30.63
C PHE A 104 -13.55 -5.26 -30.11
N GLU A 105 -12.80 -4.19 -29.79
CA GLU A 105 -13.41 -2.94 -29.34
C GLU A 105 -13.87 -2.10 -30.54
N SER A 106 -15.12 -1.65 -30.53
CA SER A 106 -15.69 -0.87 -31.63
C SER A 106 -14.99 0.48 -31.77
N THR A 107 -14.75 0.92 -33.01
CA THR A 107 -14.11 2.18 -33.41
C THR A 107 -14.88 3.45 -33.00
N SER A 108 -15.99 3.33 -32.30
CA SER A 108 -16.87 4.44 -31.91
C SER A 108 -16.33 5.34 -30.81
N ALA A 109 -15.33 4.92 -30.06
CA ALA A 109 -14.67 5.78 -29.10
C ALA A 109 -13.39 6.33 -29.73
N LYS A 110 -13.42 7.58 -30.22
CA LYS A 110 -12.23 8.40 -30.52
C LYS A 110 -11.45 8.70 -29.23
N GLY A 111 -10.98 7.67 -28.53
CA GLY A 111 -10.20 7.76 -27.31
C GLY A 111 -9.10 6.71 -27.34
N GLU A 112 -8.02 6.98 -26.63
CA GLU A 112 -6.89 6.06 -26.50
C GLU A 112 -7.38 4.78 -25.83
N THR A 113 -7.09 3.63 -26.44
CA THR A 113 -7.37 2.31 -25.87
C THR A 113 -6.37 1.99 -24.76
N GLU A 114 -5.12 2.41 -24.94
CA GLU A 114 -4.03 2.26 -24.00
C GLU A 114 -4.06 3.40 -22.97
N LEU A 115 -4.17 3.06 -21.69
CA LEU A 115 -4.22 4.02 -20.59
C LEU A 115 -2.86 4.19 -19.90
N TYR A 116 -2.19 3.07 -19.71
CA TYR A 116 -0.93 3.03 -18.99
C TYR A 116 -0.12 1.81 -19.38
N VAL A 117 1.20 1.98 -19.50
CA VAL A 117 2.18 0.90 -19.64
C VAL A 117 3.29 1.16 -18.65
N ASN A 118 3.62 0.15 -17.84
CA ASN A 118 4.79 0.26 -16.97
C ASN A 118 6.09 0.02 -17.74
N GLU A 119 7.11 0.86 -17.49
CA GLU A 119 8.37 0.78 -18.20
C GLU A 119 9.30 -0.34 -17.71
N ASN A 120 9.03 -0.92 -16.53
CA ASN A 120 9.93 -1.88 -15.86
C ASN A 120 9.33 -3.29 -15.79
N ILE A 121 8.01 -3.41 -15.74
CA ILE A 121 7.29 -4.66 -15.62
C ILE A 121 6.25 -4.84 -16.73
N ASN A 122 5.90 -6.08 -17.01
CA ASN A 122 4.98 -6.46 -18.07
C ASN A 122 3.52 -6.27 -17.63
N VAL A 123 3.14 -5.01 -17.45
CA VAL A 123 1.79 -4.59 -17.05
C VAL A 123 1.29 -3.50 -18.00
N LEU A 124 0.04 -3.63 -18.40
CA LEU A 124 -0.67 -2.77 -19.33
C LEU A 124 -2.08 -2.53 -18.79
N ASP A 125 -2.53 -1.27 -18.74
CA ASP A 125 -3.91 -0.91 -18.48
C ASP A 125 -4.55 -0.40 -19.77
N ILE A 126 -5.71 -0.97 -20.09
CA ILE A 126 -6.45 -0.67 -21.32
C ILE A 126 -7.94 -0.45 -21.02
N LYS A 127 -8.61 0.24 -21.92
CA LYS A 127 -10.06 0.37 -21.90
C LYS A 127 -10.70 -0.82 -22.61
N VAL A 128 -11.65 -1.48 -21.93
CA VAL A 128 -12.41 -2.61 -22.45
C VAL A 128 -13.90 -2.40 -22.17
N THR A 129 -14.71 -2.43 -23.22
CA THR A 129 -16.16 -2.30 -23.14
C THR A 129 -16.87 -3.59 -23.61
N ASN A 130 -16.21 -4.39 -24.45
CA ASN A 130 -16.77 -5.58 -25.04
C ASN A 130 -16.43 -6.84 -24.22
N LYS A 131 -17.45 -7.61 -23.83
CA LYS A 131 -17.27 -8.88 -23.10
C LYS A 131 -16.43 -9.90 -23.86
N GLU A 132 -16.50 -9.90 -25.22
CA GLU A 132 -15.72 -10.83 -26.03
C GLU A 132 -14.22 -10.58 -25.92
N THR A 133 -13.79 -9.33 -25.69
CA THR A 133 -12.40 -9.00 -25.38
C THR A 133 -11.91 -9.76 -24.15
N ILE A 134 -12.74 -9.85 -23.09
CA ILE A 134 -12.40 -10.62 -21.88
C ILE A 134 -12.29 -12.12 -22.23
N ASN A 135 -13.21 -12.66 -23.02
CA ASN A 135 -13.21 -14.07 -23.43
C ASN A 135 -11.94 -14.48 -24.18
N VAL A 136 -11.47 -13.63 -25.11
CA VAL A 136 -10.26 -13.95 -25.89
C VAL A 136 -9.00 -13.78 -25.04
N LEU A 137 -8.93 -12.78 -24.19
CA LEU A 137 -7.79 -12.55 -23.29
C LEU A 137 -7.63 -13.69 -22.27
N LEU A 138 -8.72 -14.22 -21.73
CA LEU A 138 -8.68 -15.37 -20.80
C LEU A 138 -8.11 -16.65 -21.43
N LYS A 139 -8.15 -16.76 -22.76
CA LYS A 139 -7.65 -17.93 -23.52
C LYS A 139 -6.24 -17.72 -24.09
N ASP A 140 -5.73 -16.49 -24.05
CA ASP A 140 -4.44 -16.16 -24.63
C ASP A 140 -3.30 -16.55 -23.68
N SER A 141 -2.42 -17.44 -24.11
CA SER A 141 -1.32 -17.96 -23.30
C SER A 141 -0.26 -16.92 -22.92
N ARG A 142 -0.27 -15.76 -23.59
CA ARG A 142 0.61 -14.62 -23.30
C ARG A 142 0.07 -13.75 -22.16
N VAL A 143 -1.19 -13.92 -21.80
CA VAL A 143 -1.82 -13.22 -20.66
C VAL A 143 -1.55 -14.01 -19.38
N ARG A 144 -0.87 -13.40 -18.43
CA ARG A 144 -0.57 -13.99 -17.13
C ARG A 144 -1.73 -13.79 -16.14
N TYR A 145 -2.38 -12.65 -16.21
CA TYR A 145 -3.61 -12.32 -15.49
C TYR A 145 -4.33 -11.14 -16.16
N ILE A 146 -5.64 -11.05 -15.90
CA ILE A 146 -6.45 -9.86 -16.14
C ILE A 146 -7.20 -9.51 -14.86
N GLU A 147 -7.32 -8.21 -14.57
CA GLU A 147 -8.01 -7.70 -13.38
C GLU A 147 -8.79 -6.43 -13.73
N PRO A 148 -10.01 -6.25 -13.18
CA PRO A 148 -10.74 -4.99 -13.28
C PRO A 148 -9.99 -3.89 -12.52
N GLY A 149 -9.11 -3.13 -13.20
CA GLY A 149 -8.20 -2.17 -12.60
C GLY A 149 -8.92 -1.13 -11.74
N GLY A 150 -10.03 -0.59 -12.25
CA GLY A 150 -10.82 0.44 -11.58
C GLY A 150 -11.89 -0.10 -10.61
N TYR A 151 -12.05 -1.41 -10.44
CA TYR A 151 -13.05 -1.94 -9.52
C TYR A 151 -12.61 -1.73 -8.07
N SER A 152 -13.48 -1.08 -7.28
CA SER A 152 -13.35 -0.93 -5.83
C SER A 152 -14.27 -1.93 -5.12
N PHE A 153 -13.67 -2.82 -4.32
CA PHE A 153 -14.37 -3.80 -3.49
C PHE A 153 -14.97 -3.20 -2.24
N LEU A 154 -14.25 -2.26 -1.63
CA LEU A 154 -14.71 -1.53 -0.47
C LEU A 154 -15.60 -0.39 -0.98
N GLU A 155 -16.90 -0.46 -0.75
CA GLU A 155 -17.77 0.66 -1.05
C GLU A 155 -17.24 1.91 -0.35
N SER A 156 -16.60 2.79 -1.12
CA SER A 156 -16.27 4.12 -0.63
C SER A 156 -17.60 4.85 -0.45
N THR A 157 -18.21 4.71 0.72
CA THR A 157 -19.20 5.71 1.11
C THR A 157 -18.45 7.03 1.11
N ALA A 158 -19.01 8.07 0.50
CA ALA A 158 -18.45 9.43 0.53
C ALA A 158 -18.15 9.89 1.97
N GLN A 159 -18.70 9.23 2.97
CA GLN A 159 -18.44 9.35 4.39
C GLN A 159 -17.07 8.78 4.82
N ALA A 160 -16.53 7.75 4.16
CA ALA A 160 -15.20 7.23 4.48
C ALA A 160 -14.09 8.17 4.00
N LYS A 161 -14.32 8.92 2.94
CA LYS A 161 -13.38 9.95 2.43
C LYS A 161 -13.34 11.22 3.28
N SER A 162 -14.38 11.49 4.08
CA SER A 162 -14.50 12.73 4.88
C SER A 162 -14.33 12.55 6.39
N SER A 163 -14.27 11.30 6.89
CA SER A 163 -14.14 11.08 8.33
C SER A 163 -12.66 11.06 8.75
N SER A 164 -12.23 12.14 9.36
CA SER A 164 -10.93 12.31 10.05
C SER A 164 -10.73 11.36 11.25
N SER A 165 -11.48 10.27 11.37
CA SER A 165 -11.44 9.40 12.53
C SER A 165 -11.48 7.92 12.19
N GLY A 166 -10.35 7.27 12.29
CA GLY A 166 -10.25 5.91 12.85
C GLY A 166 -10.35 4.71 11.90
N SER A 167 -11.01 4.77 10.76
CA SER A 167 -11.26 3.57 9.94
C SER A 167 -10.26 3.32 8.78
N SER A 168 -9.53 4.36 8.37
CA SER A 168 -8.60 4.32 7.24
C SER A 168 -7.11 4.42 7.63
N GLY A 169 -6.78 4.39 8.93
CA GLY A 169 -5.42 4.65 9.42
C GLY A 169 -5.03 6.14 9.42
N CYS A 170 -5.84 7.01 8.80
CA CYS A 170 -5.59 8.43 8.70
C CYS A 170 -5.91 9.19 10.01
N GLY A 171 -5.25 10.31 10.22
CA GLY A 171 -5.51 11.23 11.31
C GLY A 171 -4.33 12.13 11.64
N TYR A 172 -4.65 13.39 11.95
CA TYR A 172 -3.68 14.43 12.30
C TYR A 172 -3.59 14.68 13.81
N GLY A 173 -4.11 13.76 14.62
CA GLY A 173 -4.16 13.88 16.06
C GLY A 173 -2.79 14.14 16.69
N THR A 174 -2.81 14.85 17.81
CA THR A 174 -1.66 15.07 18.70
C THR A 174 -1.99 14.57 20.09
N ALA A 175 -0.97 14.21 20.87
CA ALA A 175 -1.15 13.78 22.25
C ALA A 175 -0.02 14.28 23.14
N THR A 176 -0.34 14.60 24.39
CA THR A 176 0.65 14.76 25.43
C THR A 176 1.12 13.39 25.88
N LEU A 177 2.40 13.09 25.72
CA LEU A 177 2.96 11.79 26.08
C LEU A 177 3.07 11.63 27.60
N SER A 178 2.61 10.50 28.10
CA SER A 178 2.84 10.08 29.49
C SER A 178 4.32 9.78 29.73
N THR A 179 4.86 10.22 30.86
CA THR A 179 6.25 9.95 31.26
C THR A 179 6.55 8.46 31.45
N ASN A 180 5.52 7.65 31.61
CA ASN A 180 5.67 6.19 31.69
C ASN A 180 5.90 5.53 30.30
N ASP A 181 5.64 6.25 29.20
CA ASP A 181 5.66 5.68 27.85
C ASP A 181 6.97 5.96 27.11
N TYR A 182 7.90 6.68 27.76
CA TYR A 182 9.23 6.95 27.20
C TYR A 182 10.24 7.17 28.31
N ARG A 183 11.51 7.07 27.96
CA ARG A 183 12.60 7.64 28.74
C ARG A 183 13.39 8.65 27.90
N THR A 184 14.00 9.63 28.56
CA THR A 184 14.85 10.59 27.87
C THR A 184 16.21 9.98 27.58
N VAL A 185 16.72 10.15 26.38
CA VAL A 185 18.07 9.77 25.96
C VAL A 185 18.83 11.00 25.44
N ALA A 186 20.16 11.01 25.63
CA ALA A 186 20.98 12.12 25.14
C ALA A 186 20.77 12.35 23.63
N PRO A 187 20.69 13.62 23.17
CA PRO A 187 20.86 14.87 23.93
C PRO A 187 19.57 15.40 24.58
N GLY A 188 18.42 14.76 24.40
CA GLY A 188 17.13 15.20 24.94
C GLY A 188 15.93 14.56 24.25
N ALA A 189 16.16 13.56 23.39
CA ALA A 189 15.10 12.86 22.68
C ALA A 189 14.34 11.87 23.58
N LYS A 190 13.07 11.64 23.27
CA LYS A 190 12.24 10.63 23.93
C LYS A 190 12.39 9.27 23.23
N LEU A 191 12.88 8.28 23.96
CA LEU A 191 12.92 6.89 23.51
C LEU A 191 11.59 6.22 23.85
N PRO A 192 10.80 5.75 22.89
CA PRO A 192 9.57 5.04 23.17
C PRO A 192 9.80 3.73 23.96
N TRP A 193 8.88 3.38 24.85
CA TRP A 193 8.98 2.18 25.70
C TRP A 193 9.23 0.89 24.92
N SER A 194 8.61 0.74 23.77
CA SER A 194 8.75 -0.41 22.88
C SER A 194 10.20 -0.59 22.38
N PHE A 195 10.94 0.50 22.23
CA PHE A 195 12.32 0.44 21.74
C PHE A 195 13.27 -0.19 22.79
N ASP A 196 12.98 0.01 24.07
CA ASP A 196 13.72 -0.70 25.14
C ASP A 196 13.40 -2.19 25.14
N ALA A 197 12.14 -2.58 24.87
CA ALA A 197 11.74 -3.99 24.78
C ALA A 197 12.44 -4.75 23.64
N HIS A 198 12.93 -4.04 22.64
CA HIS A 198 13.68 -4.58 21.49
C HIS A 198 15.18 -4.27 21.54
N ASN A 199 15.72 -3.77 22.66
CA ASN A 199 17.13 -3.41 22.85
C ASN A 199 17.67 -2.42 21.79
N ILE A 200 16.82 -1.55 21.24
CA ILE A 200 17.19 -0.63 20.14
C ILE A 200 18.22 0.39 20.61
N SER A 201 18.04 0.96 21.81
CA SER A 201 19.00 1.95 22.31
C SER A 201 20.38 1.36 22.59
N GLN A 202 20.46 0.10 22.96
CA GLN A 202 21.73 -0.62 23.16
C GLN A 202 22.38 -0.95 21.79
N ALA A 203 21.57 -1.23 20.78
CA ALA A 203 22.05 -1.47 19.41
C ALA A 203 22.74 -0.23 18.82
N TRP A 204 22.35 0.99 19.22
CA TRP A 204 22.97 2.23 18.77
C TRP A 204 24.45 2.39 19.12
N ASN A 205 24.97 1.61 20.08
CA ASN A 205 26.41 1.54 20.34
C ASN A 205 27.19 0.85 19.20
N TYR A 206 26.51 0.13 18.32
CA TYR A 206 27.09 -0.63 17.23
C TYR A 206 26.67 -0.10 15.86
N SER A 207 25.44 0.39 15.72
CA SER A 207 24.89 0.89 14.48
C SER A 207 23.74 1.88 14.73
N THR A 208 23.69 2.95 13.97
CA THR A 208 22.63 3.97 14.00
C THR A 208 21.85 4.08 12.69
N GLY A 209 22.13 3.17 11.73
CA GLY A 209 21.54 3.16 10.39
C GLY A 209 22.26 4.03 9.37
N SER A 210 23.41 4.65 9.72
CA SER A 210 24.15 5.56 8.83
C SER A 210 24.55 4.88 7.52
N GLY A 211 24.38 5.57 6.40
CA GLY A 211 24.71 5.08 5.05
C GLY A 211 23.63 4.18 4.42
N ILE A 212 22.59 3.80 5.13
CA ILE A 212 21.45 3.03 4.59
C ILE A 212 20.28 3.98 4.31
N THR A 213 19.60 3.74 3.19
CA THR A 213 18.37 4.44 2.84
C THR A 213 17.16 3.54 3.11
N VAL A 214 16.26 4.02 3.96
CA VAL A 214 14.92 3.45 4.18
C VAL A 214 13.93 4.18 3.30
N ALA A 215 13.18 3.44 2.49
CA ALA A 215 12.07 3.99 1.73
C ALA A 215 10.73 3.65 2.43
N VAL A 216 9.83 4.63 2.52
CA VAL A 216 8.48 4.46 3.05
C VAL A 216 7.49 4.72 1.91
N VAL A 217 6.79 3.67 1.48
CA VAL A 217 5.72 3.73 0.46
C VAL A 217 4.40 3.79 1.21
N ASP A 218 3.79 4.99 1.24
CA ASP A 218 2.63 5.28 2.10
C ASP A 218 1.88 6.52 1.58
N SER A 219 1.23 7.28 2.43
CA SER A 219 0.48 8.51 2.11
C SER A 219 1.35 9.77 1.94
N GLY A 220 2.69 9.67 2.03
CA GLY A 220 3.63 10.79 1.85
C GLY A 220 4.28 11.29 3.14
N LEU A 221 4.78 12.54 3.12
CA LEU A 221 5.42 13.18 4.26
C LEU A 221 4.82 14.57 4.49
N SER A 222 4.43 14.86 5.74
CA SER A 222 3.83 16.14 6.11
C SER A 222 4.81 17.31 5.90
N PRO A 223 4.41 18.38 5.20
CA PRO A 223 5.19 19.60 5.14
C PRO A 223 5.23 20.34 6.49
N GLU A 224 4.26 20.07 7.37
CA GLU A 224 4.15 20.70 8.69
C GLU A 224 5.08 20.09 9.74
N GLN A 225 5.61 18.85 9.50
CA GLN A 225 6.53 18.19 10.45
C GLN A 225 7.99 18.57 10.12
N LYS A 226 8.51 19.65 10.72
CA LYS A 226 9.84 20.16 10.44
C LYS A 226 10.97 19.19 10.78
N TRP A 227 10.81 18.35 11.82
CA TRP A 227 11.81 17.37 12.21
C TRP A 227 11.99 16.22 11.20
N MET A 228 11.01 16.00 10.35
CA MET A 228 11.11 15.07 9.23
C MET A 228 11.49 15.76 7.90
N ASN A 229 11.71 17.08 7.90
CA ASN A 229 12.06 17.91 6.75
C ASN A 229 13.34 18.71 7.03
N GLN A 230 13.22 20.01 7.34
CA GLN A 230 14.36 20.94 7.47
C GLN A 230 15.33 20.59 8.62
N TYR A 231 14.83 19.99 9.72
CA TYR A 231 15.62 19.55 10.86
C TYR A 231 15.92 18.05 10.86
N PHE A 232 15.65 17.36 9.75
CA PHE A 232 15.90 15.92 9.63
C PHE A 232 17.36 15.55 9.86
N ASN A 233 18.28 16.46 9.54
CA ASN A 233 19.73 16.32 9.63
C ASN A 233 20.29 17.07 10.85
N ASP A 234 19.65 16.98 12.00
CA ASP A 234 19.99 17.73 13.21
C ASP A 234 20.43 16.83 14.39
N GLY A 235 21.14 17.40 15.34
CA GLY A 235 21.62 16.74 16.55
C GLY A 235 22.57 15.57 16.25
N TYR A 236 22.27 14.40 16.81
CA TYR A 236 23.04 13.17 16.55
C TYR A 236 22.72 12.55 15.19
N SER A 237 21.80 13.12 14.44
CA SER A 237 21.33 12.65 13.15
C SER A 237 21.97 13.40 11.96
N SER A 238 23.23 13.81 12.08
CA SER A 238 23.95 14.55 11.04
C SER A 238 24.42 13.65 9.89
N GLY A 239 24.58 14.24 8.69
CA GLY A 239 25.15 13.55 7.51
C GLY A 239 24.17 12.67 6.74
N ARG A 240 22.86 12.87 6.86
CA ARG A 240 21.82 12.12 6.19
C ARG A 240 20.87 12.98 5.35
N THR A 241 20.05 12.36 4.52
CA THR A 241 19.17 13.06 3.59
C THR A 241 17.73 12.58 3.69
N VAL A 242 16.78 13.45 3.35
CA VAL A 242 15.38 13.11 3.09
C VAL A 242 15.02 13.50 1.67
N GLN A 243 14.36 12.58 0.94
CA GLN A 243 13.85 12.79 -0.42
C GLN A 243 12.37 12.39 -0.46
N LYS A 244 11.57 13.17 -1.17
CA LYS A 244 10.12 12.99 -1.24
C LYS A 244 9.67 12.87 -2.69
N TYR A 245 8.83 11.88 -2.97
CA TYR A 245 8.26 11.62 -4.29
C TYR A 245 6.76 11.41 -4.18
N GLY A 246 6.04 11.64 -5.28
CA GLY A 246 4.61 11.37 -5.39
C GLY A 246 4.31 10.59 -6.65
N THR A 247 3.56 9.51 -6.51
CA THR A 247 3.07 8.66 -7.60
C THR A 247 1.55 8.48 -7.55
N PHE A 248 0.91 8.98 -6.50
CA PHE A 248 -0.55 8.96 -6.37
C PHE A 248 -1.18 10.10 -7.18
N VAL A 249 -2.28 9.80 -7.86
CA VAL A 249 -3.13 10.76 -8.57
C VAL A 249 -4.44 10.90 -7.79
N ASP A 250 -4.67 12.06 -7.18
CA ASP A 250 -5.94 12.36 -6.51
C ASP A 250 -6.97 12.80 -7.55
N SER A 251 -7.60 11.82 -8.19
CA SER A 251 -8.63 12.03 -9.21
C SER A 251 -9.65 10.91 -9.18
N TRP A 252 -10.93 11.27 -9.30
CA TRP A 252 -12.00 10.30 -9.58
C TRP A 252 -11.93 9.75 -11.01
N TRP A 253 -11.14 10.40 -11.89
CA TRP A 253 -11.00 10.09 -13.30
C TRP A 253 -9.72 9.27 -13.53
N ALA A 254 -9.87 8.01 -13.83
CA ALA A 254 -8.75 7.06 -13.97
C ALA A 254 -7.74 7.42 -15.09
N TRP A 255 -8.16 8.22 -16.06
CA TRP A 255 -7.31 8.73 -17.15
C TRP A 255 -6.40 9.89 -16.76
N SER A 256 -6.55 10.41 -15.53
CA SER A 256 -5.68 11.46 -15.03
C SER A 256 -4.26 10.93 -14.78
N ASN A 257 -3.26 11.73 -15.18
CA ASN A 257 -1.84 11.45 -14.96
C ASN A 257 -1.19 12.55 -14.08
N ASN A 258 -1.99 13.42 -13.48
CA ASN A 258 -1.48 14.52 -12.66
C ASN A 258 -1.24 14.05 -11.23
N TYR A 259 0.02 13.82 -10.87
CA TYR A 259 0.39 13.46 -9.50
C TYR A 259 0.00 14.55 -8.50
N ASP A 260 -0.57 14.14 -7.37
CA ASP A 260 -1.06 15.00 -6.30
C ASP A 260 0.05 15.56 -5.39
N GLY A 261 1.31 15.42 -5.80
CA GLY A 261 2.48 15.88 -5.07
C GLY A 261 2.99 14.88 -4.04
N VAL A 262 3.81 15.37 -3.11
CA VAL A 262 4.59 14.56 -2.18
C VAL A 262 4.07 14.62 -0.74
N ASN A 263 3.15 15.56 -0.47
CA ASN A 263 2.70 15.88 0.87
C ASN A 263 1.70 14.84 1.38
N ASP A 264 1.89 14.42 2.61
CA ASP A 264 0.96 13.54 3.31
C ASP A 264 -0.38 14.26 3.54
N LYS A 265 -1.46 13.68 3.04
CA LYS A 265 -2.82 14.16 3.27
C LYS A 265 -3.64 13.21 4.17
N CYS A 266 -2.98 12.21 4.75
CA CYS A 266 -3.58 11.23 5.66
C CYS A 266 -2.98 11.32 7.07
N GLY A 267 -1.69 11.67 7.16
CA GLY A 267 -0.93 11.70 8.42
C GLY A 267 -0.39 10.34 8.84
N HIS A 268 -0.64 9.27 8.06
CA HIS A 268 -0.11 7.94 8.36
C HIS A 268 1.34 7.80 7.92
N GLY A 269 1.67 8.16 6.67
CA GLY A 269 3.02 8.04 6.13
C GLY A 269 4.06 8.84 6.92
N THR A 270 3.71 10.03 7.39
CA THR A 270 4.57 10.85 8.27
C THR A 270 4.94 10.12 9.54
N LYS A 271 3.95 9.49 10.20
CA LYS A 271 4.18 8.73 11.44
C LYS A 271 5.03 7.48 11.19
N MET A 272 4.80 6.76 10.10
CA MET A 272 5.61 5.57 9.74
C MET A 272 7.06 5.95 9.41
N ALA A 273 7.26 7.01 8.65
CA ALA A 273 8.60 7.55 8.38
C ALA A 273 9.31 7.97 9.69
N ALA A 274 8.58 8.59 10.61
CA ALA A 274 9.13 9.01 11.91
C ALA A 274 9.51 7.82 12.78
N VAL A 275 8.70 6.78 12.89
CA VAL A 275 9.05 5.54 13.62
C VAL A 275 10.36 4.96 13.12
N ALA A 276 10.54 4.88 11.80
CA ALA A 276 11.76 4.33 11.22
C ALA A 276 12.98 5.23 11.42
N THR A 277 12.84 6.57 11.24
CA THR A 277 14.00 7.44 11.01
C THR A 277 13.95 8.82 11.69
N ALA A 278 13.01 9.14 12.58
CA ALA A 278 12.98 10.44 13.24
C ALA A 278 14.33 10.80 13.90
N PRO A 279 14.78 12.08 13.86
CA PRO A 279 16.10 12.48 14.33
C PRO A 279 16.24 12.29 15.84
N ARG A 280 17.49 12.05 16.27
CA ARG A 280 17.90 12.04 17.68
C ARG A 280 18.57 13.36 18.02
N ASN A 281 17.84 14.25 18.66
CA ASN A 281 18.28 15.60 18.97
C ASN A 281 17.77 16.07 20.35
N ASN A 282 17.85 17.37 20.65
CA ASN A 282 17.39 17.97 21.91
C ASN A 282 16.00 18.62 21.77
N ASP A 283 15.08 17.96 21.09
CA ASP A 283 13.73 18.50 20.80
C ASP A 283 12.66 18.06 21.81
N ASN A 284 12.99 17.14 22.72
CA ASN A 284 12.05 16.51 23.65
C ASN A 284 10.89 15.77 22.93
N LEU A 285 11.17 15.21 21.75
CA LEU A 285 10.22 14.48 20.92
C LEU A 285 10.66 13.01 20.69
N PRO A 286 9.76 12.13 20.24
CA PRO A 286 10.10 10.73 19.97
C PRO A 286 11.14 10.57 18.86
N VAL A 287 12.15 9.75 19.12
CA VAL A 287 13.21 9.38 18.19
C VAL A 287 12.83 8.15 17.37
N GLY A 288 13.32 8.04 16.13
CA GLY A 288 13.17 6.87 15.28
C GLY A 288 14.22 5.78 15.56
N VAL A 289 13.94 4.56 15.08
CA VAL A 289 14.81 3.38 15.29
C VAL A 289 16.19 3.58 14.67
N ALA A 290 16.25 3.95 13.39
CA ALA A 290 17.48 4.18 12.63
C ALA A 290 17.68 5.69 12.40
N TYR A 291 17.93 6.41 13.47
CA TYR A 291 17.95 7.88 13.48
C TYR A 291 19.04 8.51 12.61
N ASN A 292 19.96 7.74 12.05
CA ASN A 292 21.00 8.19 11.10
C ASN A 292 20.81 7.61 9.68
N ALA A 293 19.75 6.84 9.43
CA ALA A 293 19.43 6.39 8.09
C ALA A 293 18.94 7.54 7.20
N ASN A 294 19.24 7.49 5.90
CA ASN A 294 18.57 8.31 4.90
C ASN A 294 17.10 7.89 4.75
N LEU A 295 16.26 8.82 4.37
CA LEU A 295 14.84 8.60 4.15
C LEU A 295 14.44 8.94 2.71
N VAL A 296 13.65 8.05 2.12
CA VAL A 296 12.89 8.31 0.90
C VAL A 296 11.42 8.07 1.19
N THR A 297 10.55 9.01 0.91
CA THR A 297 9.11 8.82 1.05
C THR A 297 8.42 8.88 -0.30
N TYR A 298 7.44 8.00 -0.50
CA TYR A 298 6.53 8.05 -1.63
C TYR A 298 5.10 8.28 -1.15
N ARG A 299 4.47 9.34 -1.66
CA ARG A 299 3.02 9.45 -1.62
C ARG A 299 2.47 8.58 -2.75
N ALA A 300 2.19 7.33 -2.45
CA ALA A 300 1.71 6.33 -3.41
C ALA A 300 0.21 6.05 -3.29
N VAL A 301 -0.39 6.43 -2.16
CA VAL A 301 -1.79 6.16 -1.81
C VAL A 301 -2.42 7.35 -1.11
N GLU A 302 -3.76 7.37 -1.07
CA GLU A 302 -4.53 8.31 -0.26
C GLU A 302 -4.59 7.86 1.22
N ASN A 303 -4.76 6.55 1.43
CA ASN A 303 -4.89 5.93 2.76
C ASN A 303 -4.20 4.55 2.78
N VAL A 304 -4.36 3.78 3.86
CA VAL A 304 -3.63 2.51 4.06
C VAL A 304 -4.28 1.28 3.42
N VAL A 305 -5.47 1.42 2.83
CA VAL A 305 -6.19 0.31 2.19
C VAL A 305 -6.08 0.44 0.67
N ILE A 306 -5.48 -0.54 0.03
CA ILE A 306 -5.31 -0.56 -1.43
C ILE A 306 -6.61 -1.03 -2.07
N ASP A 307 -7.38 -0.13 -2.64
CA ASP A 307 -8.64 -0.47 -3.30
C ASP A 307 -8.87 0.32 -4.61
N ASP A 308 -8.40 1.56 -4.70
CA ASP A 308 -8.56 2.45 -5.84
C ASP A 308 -7.54 2.16 -6.96
N TYR A 309 -7.90 2.51 -8.21
CA TYR A 309 -7.02 2.38 -9.39
C TYR A 309 -5.71 3.16 -9.22
N HIS A 310 -5.81 4.41 -8.79
CA HIS A 310 -4.64 5.28 -8.65
C HIS A 310 -3.71 4.87 -7.50
N GLU A 311 -4.25 4.24 -6.46
CA GLU A 311 -3.44 3.65 -5.38
C GLU A 311 -2.64 2.44 -5.88
N LYS A 312 -3.30 1.50 -6.60
CA LYS A 312 -2.64 0.34 -7.21
C LYS A 312 -1.51 0.78 -8.14
N ARG A 313 -1.79 1.74 -9.03
CA ARG A 313 -0.82 2.31 -9.96
C ARG A 313 0.30 3.07 -9.23
N GLY A 314 -0.04 3.90 -8.27
CA GLY A 314 0.93 4.68 -7.47
C GLY A 314 1.93 3.80 -6.73
N ILE A 315 1.48 2.67 -6.16
CA ILE A 315 2.35 1.68 -5.52
C ILE A 315 3.27 1.00 -6.55
N VAL A 316 2.74 0.61 -7.71
CA VAL A 316 3.53 -0.01 -8.79
C VAL A 316 4.64 0.92 -9.25
N GLU A 317 4.35 2.19 -9.48
CA GLU A 317 5.33 3.20 -9.89
C GLU A 317 6.37 3.44 -8.79
N ALA A 318 5.96 3.57 -7.54
CA ALA A 318 6.88 3.74 -6.41
C ALA A 318 7.83 2.55 -6.26
N LEU A 319 7.32 1.32 -6.28
CA LEU A 319 8.13 0.11 -6.13
C LEU A 319 9.09 -0.10 -7.29
N THR A 320 8.68 0.12 -8.53
CA THR A 320 9.55 -0.03 -9.71
C THR A 320 10.63 1.04 -9.75
N ALA A 321 10.32 2.28 -9.35
CA ALA A 321 11.31 3.34 -9.20
C ALA A 321 12.34 3.00 -8.08
N LEU A 322 11.87 2.56 -6.91
CA LEU A 322 12.73 2.16 -5.79
C LEU A 322 13.59 0.94 -6.11
N ALA A 323 13.06 0.00 -6.91
CA ALA A 323 13.79 -1.18 -7.35
C ALA A 323 15.08 -0.81 -8.10
N ASN A 324 15.03 0.23 -8.92
CA ASN A 324 16.14 0.70 -9.74
C ASN A 324 17.13 1.63 -9.02
N ARG A 325 16.86 2.01 -7.77
CA ARG A 325 17.76 2.83 -6.94
C ARG A 325 18.77 1.97 -6.22
N SER A 326 20.05 2.16 -6.48
CA SER A 326 21.15 1.42 -5.84
C SER A 326 21.35 1.77 -4.36
N ASP A 327 20.99 3.01 -3.97
CA ASP A 327 21.12 3.53 -2.60
C ASP A 327 20.02 3.02 -1.66
N VAL A 328 18.85 2.62 -2.19
CA VAL A 328 17.75 2.09 -1.38
C VAL A 328 17.93 0.60 -1.10
N LYS A 329 17.91 0.22 0.16
CA LYS A 329 18.03 -1.17 0.63
C LYS A 329 16.73 -1.71 1.23
N VAL A 330 16.04 -0.88 2.03
CA VAL A 330 14.88 -1.27 2.83
C VAL A 330 13.66 -0.49 2.32
N ILE A 331 12.55 -1.19 2.08
CA ILE A 331 11.25 -0.61 1.71
C ILE A 331 10.23 -1.02 2.78
N SER A 332 9.59 -0.04 3.41
CA SER A 332 8.52 -0.21 4.39
C SER A 332 7.18 0.09 3.74
N MET A 333 6.24 -0.88 3.81
CA MET A 333 4.88 -0.78 3.28
C MET A 333 3.88 -1.06 4.38
N SER A 334 3.34 0.00 4.98
CA SER A 334 2.34 -0.09 6.05
C SER A 334 0.92 0.05 5.50
N LEU A 335 0.63 -0.64 4.40
CA LEU A 335 -0.60 -0.61 3.63
C LEU A 335 -0.94 -2.01 3.10
N GLY A 336 -2.18 -2.24 2.67
CA GLY A 336 -2.55 -3.55 2.19
C GLY A 336 -3.97 -3.67 1.61
N SER A 337 -4.25 -4.85 1.05
CA SER A 337 -5.55 -5.25 0.50
C SER A 337 -5.98 -6.60 1.08
N PRO A 338 -7.30 -6.88 1.18
CA PRO A 338 -7.80 -8.18 1.60
C PRO A 338 -7.40 -9.34 0.70
N PHE A 339 -7.10 -9.09 -0.57
CA PHE A 339 -6.74 -10.10 -1.56
C PHE A 339 -5.62 -9.61 -2.47
N SER A 340 -5.02 -10.56 -3.18
CA SER A 340 -3.89 -10.34 -4.07
C SER A 340 -4.24 -9.41 -5.23
N ILE A 341 -3.32 -8.49 -5.57
CA ILE A 341 -3.41 -7.55 -6.69
C ILE A 341 -2.23 -7.83 -7.63
N GLY A 342 -2.50 -8.19 -8.88
CA GLY A 342 -1.50 -8.72 -9.81
C GLY A 342 -0.39 -7.74 -10.16
N ASN A 343 -0.70 -6.50 -10.54
CA ASN A 343 0.30 -5.50 -10.88
C ASN A 343 1.17 -5.09 -9.68
N VAL A 344 0.59 -5.00 -8.48
CA VAL A 344 1.35 -4.75 -7.24
C VAL A 344 2.23 -5.97 -6.90
N SER A 345 1.72 -7.21 -7.09
CA SER A 345 2.51 -8.43 -6.92
C SER A 345 3.74 -8.45 -7.84
N ASP A 346 3.57 -8.05 -9.10
CA ASP A 346 4.69 -7.98 -10.05
C ASP A 346 5.72 -6.91 -9.65
N ALA A 347 5.28 -5.75 -9.17
CA ALA A 347 6.17 -4.69 -8.69
C ALA A 347 6.95 -5.12 -7.43
N VAL A 348 6.30 -5.84 -6.50
CA VAL A 348 6.96 -6.44 -5.32
C VAL A 348 8.03 -7.44 -5.76
N LYS A 349 7.69 -8.37 -6.67
CA LYS A 349 8.66 -9.35 -7.21
C LYS A 349 9.83 -8.66 -7.91
N TYR A 350 9.54 -7.62 -8.68
CA TYR A 350 10.58 -6.84 -9.36
C TYR A 350 11.52 -6.18 -8.36
N ALA A 351 11.00 -5.48 -7.34
CA ALA A 351 11.84 -4.87 -6.32
C ALA A 351 12.63 -5.91 -5.50
N HIS A 352 12.00 -7.04 -5.17
CA HIS A 352 12.66 -8.17 -4.51
C HIS A 352 13.80 -8.74 -5.37
N SER A 353 13.60 -8.92 -6.68
CA SER A 353 14.65 -9.42 -7.60
C SER A 353 15.86 -8.47 -7.72
N LYS A 354 15.65 -7.18 -7.43
CA LYS A 354 16.69 -6.15 -7.35
C LYS A 354 17.36 -6.07 -5.96
N GLY A 355 17.13 -7.05 -5.09
CA GLY A 355 17.77 -7.16 -3.78
C GLY A 355 17.19 -6.24 -2.70
N LYS A 356 15.97 -5.68 -2.89
CA LYS A 356 15.32 -4.86 -1.87
C LYS A 356 14.70 -5.74 -0.79
N MET A 357 14.85 -5.35 0.48
CA MET A 357 14.10 -5.94 1.60
C MET A 357 12.79 -5.17 1.72
N ILE A 358 11.68 -5.85 1.47
CA ILE A 358 10.34 -5.27 1.49
C ILE A 358 9.65 -5.76 2.75
N LEU A 359 9.42 -4.86 3.70
CA LEU A 359 8.66 -5.15 4.92
C LEU A 359 7.22 -4.72 4.71
N ALA A 360 6.29 -5.60 5.02
CA ALA A 360 4.86 -5.36 4.81
C ALA A 360 4.06 -5.64 6.08
N ALA A 361 3.06 -4.78 6.34
CA ALA A 361 2.19 -4.90 7.50
C ALA A 361 1.26 -6.12 7.37
N GLY A 362 1.28 -7.01 8.37
CA GLY A 362 0.48 -8.23 8.38
C GLY A 362 -1.02 -8.00 8.40
N GLY A 363 -1.44 -6.80 8.76
CA GLY A 363 -2.83 -6.37 8.77
C GLY A 363 -3.25 -5.77 10.11
N THR A 364 -4.10 -4.76 10.02
CA THR A 364 -4.75 -4.10 11.15
C THR A 364 -6.24 -4.13 10.92
N SER A 365 -6.99 -4.62 11.91
CA SER A 365 -8.45 -4.65 11.84
C SER A 365 -9.01 -3.24 11.71
N THR A 366 -9.68 -3.02 10.61
CA THR A 366 -10.57 -1.89 10.37
C THR A 366 -12.01 -2.40 10.44
N SER A 367 -13.00 -1.53 10.31
CA SER A 367 -14.40 -1.95 10.18
C SER A 367 -14.64 -2.95 9.03
N PHE A 368 -13.69 -3.08 8.11
CA PHE A 368 -13.78 -3.90 6.89
C PHE A 368 -12.88 -5.14 6.89
N THR A 369 -11.89 -5.25 7.79
CA THR A 369 -10.84 -6.29 7.72
C THR A 369 -10.70 -7.14 8.98
N THR A 370 -11.68 -7.14 9.89
CA THR A 370 -11.59 -7.81 11.20
C THR A 370 -11.50 -9.33 11.14
N TRP A 371 -11.82 -9.96 10.03
CA TRP A 371 -11.93 -11.41 9.82
C TRP A 371 -10.91 -12.00 8.82
N TYR A 372 -9.99 -11.17 8.31
CA TYR A 372 -8.89 -11.64 7.46
C TYR A 372 -7.69 -12.10 8.30
N GLY A 373 -6.95 -13.09 7.79
CA GLY A 373 -5.62 -13.43 8.26
C GLY A 373 -4.58 -12.37 7.85
N VAL A 374 -3.38 -12.81 7.51
CA VAL A 374 -2.34 -11.91 6.99
C VAL A 374 -2.75 -11.39 5.61
N ILE A 375 -2.81 -10.06 5.47
CA ILE A 375 -3.28 -9.38 4.25
C ILE A 375 -2.19 -9.27 3.19
N PHE A 376 -2.57 -9.02 1.95
CA PHE A 376 -1.66 -8.68 0.86
C PHE A 376 -1.11 -7.23 1.03
N PRO A 377 0.20 -6.94 0.75
CA PRO A 377 1.20 -7.85 0.21
C PRO A 377 2.00 -8.64 1.25
N ALA A 378 1.74 -8.51 2.55
CA ALA A 378 2.46 -9.26 3.59
C ALA A 378 2.28 -10.79 3.46
N SER A 379 1.22 -11.25 2.79
CA SER A 379 1.02 -12.67 2.48
C SER A 379 1.94 -13.23 1.39
N MET A 380 2.73 -12.39 0.69
CA MET A 380 3.67 -12.82 -0.35
C MET A 380 4.99 -13.34 0.23
N SER A 381 5.58 -14.33 -0.40
CA SER A 381 6.91 -14.87 -0.03
C SER A 381 8.07 -13.91 -0.26
N GLU A 382 7.89 -12.90 -1.11
CA GLU A 382 8.87 -11.88 -1.43
C GLU A 382 8.91 -10.73 -0.42
N THR A 383 7.98 -10.71 0.55
CA THR A 383 7.92 -9.70 1.61
C THR A 383 8.29 -10.29 2.96
N VAL A 384 8.75 -9.45 3.86
CA VAL A 384 8.91 -9.75 5.29
C VAL A 384 7.65 -9.26 6.00
N ALA A 385 6.84 -10.19 6.44
CA ALA A 385 5.56 -9.90 7.08
C ALA A 385 5.73 -9.57 8.56
N VAL A 386 5.20 -8.44 9.02
CA VAL A 386 5.37 -7.96 10.40
C VAL A 386 4.03 -7.68 11.06
N THR A 387 3.87 -8.09 12.32
CA THR A 387 2.69 -7.78 13.12
C THR A 387 3.02 -7.29 14.52
N GLY A 388 2.02 -6.82 15.25
CA GLY A 388 2.17 -6.30 16.60
C GLY A 388 1.68 -7.26 17.67
N VAL A 389 2.41 -7.31 18.80
CA VAL A 389 2.03 -8.06 20.01
C VAL A 389 1.91 -7.16 21.22
N LYS A 390 1.28 -7.66 22.28
CA LYS A 390 1.19 -7.00 23.58
C LYS A 390 2.52 -7.06 24.33
N GLU A 391 2.76 -6.07 25.18
CA GLU A 391 3.95 -5.96 26.02
C GLU A 391 4.16 -7.21 26.88
N GLY A 392 5.36 -7.78 26.80
CA GLY A 392 5.74 -8.96 27.60
C GLY A 392 4.96 -10.24 27.30
N GLN A 393 4.19 -10.29 26.21
CA GLN A 393 3.32 -11.42 25.89
C GLN A 393 3.34 -11.74 24.39
N TYR A 394 3.18 -13.03 24.05
CA TYR A 394 2.89 -13.47 22.70
C TYR A 394 1.37 -13.62 22.50
N SER A 395 0.68 -12.49 22.63
CA SER A 395 -0.71 -12.32 22.21
C SER A 395 -0.78 -11.14 21.24
N LYS A 396 -1.57 -11.29 20.16
CA LYS A 396 -1.68 -10.22 19.17
C LYS A 396 -2.20 -8.92 19.80
N CYS A 397 -1.76 -7.79 19.30
CA CYS A 397 -2.41 -6.52 19.67
C CYS A 397 -3.89 -6.56 19.29
N ASP A 398 -4.73 -5.76 19.94
CA ASP A 398 -6.20 -5.87 19.82
C ASP A 398 -6.70 -5.74 18.37
N VAL A 399 -5.96 -4.99 17.55
CA VAL A 399 -6.30 -4.75 16.14
C VAL A 399 -5.39 -5.48 15.15
N CYS A 400 -4.34 -6.21 15.62
CA CYS A 400 -3.36 -6.83 14.74
C CYS A 400 -3.84 -8.18 14.19
N HIS A 401 -3.46 -8.50 12.96
CA HIS A 401 -3.66 -9.83 12.37
C HIS A 401 -2.44 -10.71 12.63
N THR A 402 -2.66 -12.02 12.67
CA THR A 402 -1.62 -13.05 12.85
C THR A 402 -1.83 -14.18 11.83
N GLY A 403 -0.81 -15.00 11.64
CA GLY A 403 -0.87 -16.15 10.74
C GLY A 403 0.52 -16.69 10.38
N SER A 404 0.56 -17.80 9.68
CA SER A 404 1.79 -18.52 9.32
C SER A 404 2.75 -17.73 8.42
N GLN A 405 2.24 -16.72 7.72
CA GLN A 405 3.04 -15.83 6.86
C GLN A 405 3.87 -14.83 7.67
N ILE A 406 3.48 -14.50 8.92
CA ILE A 406 4.22 -13.55 9.76
C ILE A 406 5.67 -14.03 9.94
N ASP A 407 6.62 -13.12 9.77
CA ASP A 407 8.04 -13.35 10.02
C ASP A 407 8.46 -12.81 11.37
N PHE A 408 8.03 -11.58 11.73
CA PHE A 408 8.44 -10.94 12.97
C PHE A 408 7.28 -10.26 13.68
N THR A 409 7.49 -10.08 14.99
CA THR A 409 6.59 -9.29 15.82
C THR A 409 7.31 -8.11 16.47
N VAL A 410 6.54 -7.09 16.85
CA VAL A 410 6.99 -5.96 17.65
C VAL A 410 6.03 -5.76 18.81
N GLN A 411 6.56 -5.60 20.02
CA GLN A 411 5.77 -5.19 21.17
C GLN A 411 5.29 -3.78 21.00
N MET A 412 3.99 -3.58 20.81
CA MET A 412 3.43 -2.30 20.44
C MET A 412 2.16 -1.90 21.17
N GLN A 413 1.62 -2.79 21.99
CA GLN A 413 0.47 -2.48 22.83
C GLN A 413 0.80 -2.79 24.28
N ARG A 414 0.75 -1.77 25.13
CA ARG A 414 0.91 -1.95 26.57
C ARG A 414 -0.30 -2.68 27.17
N THR A 415 -0.04 -3.41 28.25
CA THR A 415 -1.09 -4.08 29.03
C THR A 415 -1.71 -3.13 30.05
N ASN A 416 -1.01 -2.07 30.42
CA ASN A 416 -1.44 -1.08 31.40
C ASN A 416 -1.29 0.34 30.82
N GLY A 417 -2.26 1.22 31.04
CA GLY A 417 -2.21 2.63 30.66
C GLY A 417 -3.43 3.10 29.87
N THR A 418 -3.58 4.41 29.73
CA THR A 418 -4.70 5.05 29.02
C THR A 418 -4.52 5.05 27.50
N ASP A 419 -3.26 5.12 27.02
CA ASP A 419 -2.91 5.00 25.59
C ASP A 419 -1.92 3.84 25.43
N ASN A 420 -2.43 2.69 25.03
CA ASN A 420 -1.69 1.41 24.96
C ASN A 420 -0.76 1.31 23.74
N LYS A 421 -0.25 2.44 23.22
CA LYS A 421 0.41 2.50 21.90
C LYS A 421 1.84 3.03 22.02
N ILE A 422 2.50 3.22 20.88
CA ILE A 422 3.89 3.69 20.82
C ILE A 422 3.91 5.21 20.57
N PRO A 423 4.67 5.99 21.36
CA PRO A 423 4.94 7.40 21.09
C PRO A 423 5.67 7.60 19.77
N VAL A 424 5.18 8.53 18.93
CA VAL A 424 5.79 8.90 17.65
C VAL A 424 5.70 10.42 17.43
N LEU A 425 6.45 10.97 16.45
CA LEU A 425 6.17 12.30 15.94
C LEU A 425 4.79 12.35 15.29
N SER A 426 4.04 13.41 15.55
CA SER A 426 2.75 13.63 14.91
C SER A 426 2.91 14.23 13.50
N TYR A 427 1.79 14.60 12.89
CA TYR A 427 1.74 15.33 11.63
C TYR A 427 2.34 16.75 11.74
N TYR A 428 2.16 17.40 12.89
CA TYR A 428 2.52 18.79 13.12
C TYR A 428 3.89 18.95 13.81
N ASP A 429 4.55 20.07 13.51
CA ASP A 429 5.81 20.47 14.14
C ASP A 429 5.71 20.56 15.67
N GLY A 430 6.75 20.08 16.34
CA GLY A 430 6.84 20.09 17.80
C GLY A 430 5.81 19.21 18.53
N GLN A 431 5.03 18.41 17.81
CA GLN A 431 3.97 17.59 18.38
C GLN A 431 4.27 16.10 18.29
N ALA A 432 3.77 15.35 19.27
CA ALA A 432 3.81 13.89 19.31
C ALA A 432 2.39 13.31 19.27
N ASN A 433 2.30 12.01 19.04
CA ASN A 433 1.07 11.23 19.08
C ASN A 433 1.37 9.79 19.53
N TYR A 434 0.33 8.99 19.74
CA TYR A 434 0.41 7.54 19.92
C TYR A 434 -0.08 6.80 18.69
N VAL A 435 0.65 5.78 18.26
CA VAL A 435 0.29 4.94 17.10
C VAL A 435 0.45 3.47 17.44
N GLY A 436 -0.44 2.65 16.93
CA GLY A 436 -0.44 1.19 17.09
C GLY A 436 -0.74 0.46 15.77
N GLY A 437 -0.92 -0.85 15.85
CA GLY A 437 -1.22 -1.69 14.70
C GLY A 437 0.03 -2.26 14.01
N SER A 438 -0.16 -3.18 13.07
CA SER A 438 0.93 -3.79 12.30
C SER A 438 1.77 -2.79 11.51
N SER A 439 1.22 -1.62 11.19
CA SER A 439 1.93 -0.53 10.49
C SER A 439 3.16 -0.05 11.25
N VAL A 440 3.01 0.21 12.55
CA VAL A 440 4.12 0.66 13.42
C VAL A 440 5.15 -0.45 13.62
N ALA A 441 4.68 -1.71 13.74
CA ALA A 441 5.55 -2.87 13.80
C ALA A 441 6.45 -2.96 12.57
N THR A 442 5.87 -2.76 11.40
CA THR A 442 6.56 -2.78 10.11
C THR A 442 7.61 -1.67 10.02
N ALA A 443 7.25 -0.44 10.36
CA ALA A 443 8.18 0.70 10.37
C ALA A 443 9.32 0.51 11.39
N THR A 444 9.03 -0.03 12.58
CA THR A 444 10.04 -0.38 13.59
C THR A 444 11.01 -1.43 13.05
N THR A 445 10.49 -2.49 12.43
CA THR A 445 11.32 -3.56 11.84
C THR A 445 12.15 -3.04 10.65
N ALA A 446 11.62 -2.09 9.85
CA ALA A 446 12.39 -1.45 8.79
C ALA A 446 13.58 -0.65 9.35
N GLY A 447 13.39 0.03 10.46
CA GLY A 447 14.47 0.69 11.19
C GLY A 447 15.51 -0.33 11.70
N ILE A 448 15.09 -1.43 12.30
CA ILE A 448 16.00 -2.51 12.75
C ILE A 448 16.79 -3.09 11.58
N ALA A 449 16.14 -3.37 10.45
CA ALA A 449 16.81 -3.84 9.23
C ALA A 449 17.89 -2.85 8.76
N ALA A 450 17.61 -1.55 8.83
CA ALA A 450 18.59 -0.52 8.51
C ALA A 450 19.77 -0.49 9.48
N LEU A 451 19.55 -0.73 10.80
CA LEU A 451 20.63 -0.86 11.78
C LEU A 451 21.55 -2.04 11.42
N VAL A 452 20.98 -3.21 11.15
CA VAL A 452 21.74 -4.43 10.80
C VAL A 452 22.50 -4.22 9.50
N TRP A 453 21.86 -3.66 8.48
CA TRP A 453 22.51 -3.44 7.18
C TRP A 453 23.61 -2.38 7.24
N ALA A 454 23.44 -1.33 8.04
CA ALA A 454 24.49 -0.31 8.24
C ALA A 454 25.73 -0.88 8.96
N LYS A 455 25.52 -1.87 9.85
CA LYS A 455 26.64 -2.61 10.49
C LYS A 455 27.39 -3.47 9.47
N HIS A 456 26.69 -4.02 8.48
CA HIS A 456 27.20 -4.94 7.48
C HIS A 456 26.82 -4.50 6.05
N PRO A 457 27.39 -3.37 5.54
CA PRO A 457 26.92 -2.74 4.30
C PRO A 457 27.12 -3.59 3.04
N SER A 458 28.04 -4.57 3.08
CA SER A 458 28.30 -5.50 1.99
C SER A 458 27.38 -6.72 1.96
N TRP A 459 26.56 -6.93 3.02
CA TRP A 459 25.69 -8.10 3.07
C TRP A 459 24.56 -8.01 2.06
N SER A 460 24.16 -9.19 1.57
CA SER A 460 22.93 -9.31 0.79
C SER A 460 21.70 -9.17 1.70
N ARG A 461 20.54 -8.97 1.07
CA ARG A 461 19.24 -8.98 1.76
C ARG A 461 19.04 -10.24 2.59
N GLU A 462 19.38 -11.40 2.04
CA GLU A 462 19.21 -12.71 2.69
C GLU A 462 20.08 -12.82 3.93
N GLN A 463 21.32 -12.32 3.90
CA GLN A 463 22.22 -12.34 5.06
C GLN A 463 21.70 -11.44 6.19
N VAL A 464 21.20 -10.24 5.86
CA VAL A 464 20.58 -9.34 6.83
C VAL A 464 19.32 -9.98 7.42
N LEU A 465 18.43 -10.52 6.57
CA LEU A 465 17.22 -11.19 7.03
C LEU A 465 17.53 -12.40 7.92
N GLN A 466 18.54 -13.19 7.56
CA GLN A 466 18.96 -14.33 8.36
C GLN A 466 19.45 -13.89 9.74
N LYS A 467 20.26 -12.83 9.82
CA LYS A 467 20.73 -12.29 11.12
C LYS A 467 19.58 -11.76 11.96
N MET A 468 18.58 -11.11 11.34
CA MET A 468 17.35 -10.69 12.05
C MET A 468 16.58 -11.90 12.61
N LYS A 469 16.47 -13.01 11.85
CA LYS A 469 15.84 -14.25 12.31
C LYS A 469 16.59 -14.84 13.51
N GLU A 470 17.91 -14.93 13.42
CA GLU A 470 18.78 -15.47 14.48
C GLU A 470 18.71 -14.66 15.78
N SER A 471 18.38 -13.40 15.70
CA SER A 471 18.22 -12.51 16.86
C SER A 471 16.82 -12.53 17.46
N ALA A 472 15.86 -13.21 16.85
CA ALA A 472 14.47 -13.23 17.28
C ALA A 472 14.16 -14.39 18.24
N ASP A 473 13.13 -14.21 19.07
CA ASP A 473 12.87 -15.05 20.26
C ASP A 473 12.62 -16.53 19.97
N PHE A 474 12.03 -16.86 18.80
CA PHE A 474 11.67 -18.24 18.46
C PHE A 474 12.66 -18.96 17.54
N TYR A 475 13.72 -18.26 17.11
CA TYR A 475 14.71 -18.90 16.22
C TYR A 475 15.32 -20.15 16.91
N PRO A 476 15.52 -21.27 16.19
CA PRO A 476 15.31 -21.49 14.75
C PRO A 476 13.87 -21.90 14.37
N ASN A 477 12.96 -22.07 15.31
CA ASN A 477 11.61 -22.60 15.06
C ASN A 477 10.61 -21.45 14.85
N LYS A 478 9.97 -21.44 13.66
CA LYS A 478 8.95 -20.42 13.34
C LYS A 478 7.62 -20.77 14.03
N HIS A 479 7.07 -19.84 14.85
CA HIS A 479 5.75 -19.98 15.45
C HIS A 479 4.67 -19.82 14.37
N SER A 480 3.57 -20.57 14.48
CA SER A 480 2.50 -20.61 13.46
C SER A 480 1.73 -19.30 13.30
N GLU A 481 1.74 -18.41 14.31
CA GLU A 481 1.03 -17.14 14.31
C GLU A 481 1.96 -15.92 14.38
N PHE A 482 3.12 -16.05 15.01
CA PHE A 482 4.01 -14.94 15.36
C PHE A 482 5.38 -15.00 14.68
N GLY A 483 5.57 -15.92 13.75
CA GLY A 483 6.82 -16.04 13.01
C GLY A 483 8.01 -16.37 13.90
N TYR A 484 9.14 -15.70 13.71
CA TYR A 484 10.31 -15.84 14.58
C TYR A 484 10.19 -15.03 15.88
N GLY A 485 9.12 -14.26 16.06
CA GLY A 485 8.88 -13.48 17.27
C GLY A 485 9.52 -12.10 17.26
N ASN A 486 9.74 -11.54 18.45
CA ASN A 486 10.32 -10.22 18.63
C ASN A 486 11.81 -10.23 18.31
N ILE A 487 12.25 -9.25 17.49
CA ILE A 487 13.66 -9.09 17.17
C ILE A 487 14.38 -8.38 18.33
N ASP A 488 15.49 -8.94 18.79
CA ASP A 488 16.44 -8.25 19.65
C ASP A 488 17.44 -7.46 18.75
N ALA A 489 17.29 -6.15 18.67
CA ALA A 489 18.12 -5.31 17.81
C ALA A 489 19.59 -5.31 18.21
N LEU A 490 19.91 -5.45 19.52
CA LEU A 490 21.30 -5.54 19.98
C LEU A 490 21.97 -6.82 19.46
N LYS A 491 21.32 -7.99 19.62
CA LYS A 491 21.83 -9.26 19.07
C LYS A 491 21.96 -9.22 17.54
N ALA A 492 21.04 -8.51 16.89
CA ALA A 492 21.06 -8.39 15.44
C ALA A 492 22.24 -7.58 14.88
N VAL A 493 22.82 -6.64 15.66
CA VAL A 493 23.95 -5.81 15.24
C VAL A 493 25.31 -6.26 15.82
N GLN A 494 25.34 -7.28 16.67
CA GLN A 494 26.53 -7.94 17.21
C GLN A 494 26.99 -9.08 16.27
#